data_234a9a691a2c43a7be992ec836112bb2
#
_entry.id   234a9a691a2c43a7be992ec836112bb2
#
_cell.length_a   1.000
_cell.length_b   1.000
_cell.length_c   1.000
_cell.angle_alpha   90.00
_cell.angle_beta   90.00
_cell.angle_gamma   90.00
#
_symmetry.space_group_name_H-M   'P 1'
#
loop_
_entity.id
_entity.type
_entity.pdbx_description
1 polymer ?
#
loop_
_entity_poly.entity_id
_entity_poly.type
_entity_poly.pdbx_seq_one_letter_code
_entity_poly.pdbx_strand_id
1 'polypeptide(L)'
;MRIGILPLVVKEVEKNVLKAVKEHVEEFYSRFGFKVETLPPETVSDIFFSYNPIRGQFLGRFFLMKVAEHREGFSAVLGVTDGDLYEEGMNFIFGLANPYLKAAIISLARLRPEFYNEKDGEVLKERAIKEAMHELGHVFGLAHCKNPICVMHFSNSIIDTDYKGKNYCERCLNRLKRNLEGRE
;
A
#
# COMPACT_ATOMS: atom_id res chain seq x y z
N MET A 1 -4.70 14.41 12.83
CA MET A 1 -3.70 13.63 12.02
C MET A 1 -4.21 13.46 10.60
N ARG A 2 -3.31 13.27 9.59
CA ARG A 2 -3.69 13.17 8.17
C ARG A 2 -2.97 12.00 7.50
N ILE A 3 -3.68 11.28 6.62
CA ILE A 3 -3.11 10.28 5.71
C ILE A 3 -3.35 10.75 4.28
N GLY A 4 -2.29 10.86 3.48
CA GLY A 4 -2.36 11.16 2.05
C GLY A 4 -2.39 9.87 1.22
N ILE A 5 -3.17 9.84 0.14
CA ILE A 5 -3.12 8.79 -0.88
C ILE A 5 -2.66 9.42 -2.17
N LEU A 6 -1.48 9.01 -2.66
CA LEU A 6 -0.82 9.57 -3.84
C LEU A 6 -0.88 8.57 -5.00
N PRO A 7 -1.64 8.84 -6.08
CA PRO A 7 -1.53 8.05 -7.29
C PRO A 7 -0.20 8.34 -8.02
N LEU A 8 0.64 7.31 -8.19
CA LEU A 8 1.86 7.36 -9.02
C LEU A 8 1.62 6.60 -10.31
N VAL A 9 1.46 7.33 -11.41
CA VAL A 9 0.92 6.81 -12.67
C VAL A 9 2.04 6.47 -13.64
N VAL A 10 2.13 5.20 -14.03
CA VAL A 10 2.96 4.72 -15.17
C VAL A 10 2.13 4.79 -16.47
N LYS A 11 0.93 4.21 -16.45
CA LYS A 11 -0.05 4.24 -17.54
C LYS A 11 -1.39 4.75 -17.04
N GLU A 12 -2.00 4.04 -16.09
CA GLU A 12 -3.29 4.38 -15.53
C GLU A 12 -3.49 3.73 -14.14
N VAL A 13 -3.89 4.54 -13.17
CA VAL A 13 -4.36 4.07 -11.86
C VAL A 13 -5.87 4.30 -11.79
N GLU A 14 -6.64 3.23 -11.59
CA GLU A 14 -8.10 3.25 -11.67
C GLU A 14 -8.71 4.07 -10.52
N LYS A 15 -9.53 5.05 -10.88
CA LYS A 15 -10.21 5.94 -9.91
C LYS A 15 -11.12 5.19 -8.93
N ASN A 16 -11.78 4.13 -9.38
CA ASN A 16 -12.64 3.31 -8.53
C ASN A 16 -11.84 2.50 -7.49
N VAL A 17 -10.63 2.05 -7.82
CA VAL A 17 -9.71 1.40 -6.87
C VAL A 17 -9.21 2.40 -5.85
N LEU A 18 -8.75 3.58 -6.28
CA LEU A 18 -8.33 4.66 -5.38
C LEU A 18 -9.45 5.06 -4.43
N LYS A 19 -10.67 5.19 -4.93
CA LYS A 19 -11.85 5.51 -4.11
C LYS A 19 -12.09 4.43 -3.06
N ALA A 20 -12.09 3.16 -3.44
CA ALA A 20 -12.31 2.05 -2.51
C ALA A 20 -11.23 1.98 -1.42
N VAL A 21 -9.97 2.16 -1.79
CA VAL A 21 -8.85 2.22 -0.84
C VAL A 21 -9.04 3.40 0.12
N LYS A 22 -9.33 4.61 -0.40
CA LYS A 22 -9.56 5.80 0.42
C LYS A 22 -10.68 5.58 1.43
N GLU A 23 -11.85 5.13 0.96
CA GLU A 23 -13.04 4.93 1.80
C GLU A 23 -12.76 3.94 2.94
N HIS A 24 -12.10 2.82 2.65
CA HIS A 24 -11.79 1.82 3.67
C HIS A 24 -10.73 2.32 4.68
N VAL A 25 -9.67 2.98 4.19
CA VAL A 25 -8.63 3.57 5.06
C VAL A 25 -9.26 4.65 5.96
N GLU A 26 -10.15 5.50 5.42
CA GLU A 26 -10.84 6.54 6.18
C GLU A 26 -11.80 5.94 7.21
N GLU A 27 -12.61 4.96 6.84
CA GLU A 27 -13.50 4.24 7.75
C GLU A 27 -12.73 3.63 8.93
N PHE A 28 -11.58 3.02 8.65
CA PHE A 28 -10.77 2.40 9.69
C PHE A 28 -10.04 3.44 10.56
N TYR A 29 -9.32 4.39 9.97
CA TYR A 29 -8.42 5.29 10.70
C TYR A 29 -9.13 6.52 11.29
N SER A 30 -10.36 6.86 10.88
CA SER A 30 -11.15 7.97 11.48
C SER A 30 -11.38 7.78 12.97
N ARG A 31 -11.50 6.53 13.44
CA ARG A 31 -11.61 6.20 14.88
C ARG A 31 -10.41 6.62 15.73
N PHE A 32 -9.28 6.90 15.09
CA PHE A 32 -8.06 7.41 15.70
C PHE A 32 -7.81 8.90 15.37
N GLY A 33 -8.82 9.59 14.86
CA GLY A 33 -8.73 11.02 14.53
C GLY A 33 -7.99 11.35 13.24
N PHE A 34 -7.79 10.37 12.33
CA PHE A 34 -7.22 10.64 11.03
C PHE A 34 -8.26 11.13 10.02
N LYS A 35 -7.86 12.10 9.20
CA LYS A 35 -8.52 12.45 7.93
C LYS A 35 -7.73 11.86 6.79
N VAL A 36 -8.42 11.36 5.76
CA VAL A 36 -7.80 10.76 4.58
C VAL A 36 -8.12 11.58 3.34
N GLU A 37 -7.10 11.94 2.58
CA GLU A 37 -7.27 12.73 1.37
C GLU A 37 -6.48 12.13 0.20
N THR A 38 -7.03 12.25 -1.00
CA THR A 38 -6.34 11.88 -2.23
C THR A 38 -5.56 13.08 -2.73
N LEU A 39 -4.27 12.89 -2.95
CA LEU A 39 -3.38 13.90 -3.52
C LEU A 39 -3.50 13.93 -5.05
N PRO A 40 -3.10 15.02 -5.70
CA PRO A 40 -3.03 15.06 -7.15
C PRO A 40 -2.16 13.92 -7.70
N PRO A 41 -2.55 13.27 -8.81
CA PRO A 41 -1.75 12.21 -9.40
C PRO A 41 -0.44 12.76 -9.97
N GLU A 42 0.63 11.98 -9.83
CA GLU A 42 1.93 12.27 -10.42
C GLU A 42 2.37 11.19 -11.40
N THR A 43 3.12 11.58 -12.41
CA THR A 43 3.79 10.65 -13.31
C THR A 43 5.13 10.20 -12.71
N VAL A 44 5.65 9.08 -13.20
CA VAL A 44 6.92 8.49 -12.74
C VAL A 44 8.08 8.77 -13.71
N SER A 45 7.96 9.78 -14.57
CA SER A 45 8.96 10.10 -15.60
C SER A 45 10.34 10.40 -15.04
N ASP A 46 10.42 11.08 -13.89
CA ASP A 46 11.65 11.42 -13.17
C ASP A 46 12.34 10.24 -12.49
N ILE A 47 11.63 9.17 -12.23
CA ILE A 47 12.18 7.92 -11.66
C ILE A 47 12.17 6.76 -12.66
N PHE A 48 11.98 7.06 -13.97
CA PHE A 48 11.94 6.01 -15.01
C PHE A 48 13.28 5.27 -15.16
N PHE A 49 14.39 5.86 -14.73
CA PHE A 49 15.69 5.18 -14.64
C PHE A 49 15.69 3.94 -13.73
N SER A 50 14.70 3.82 -12.83
CA SER A 50 14.52 2.66 -11.95
C SER A 50 13.89 1.45 -12.67
N TYR A 51 13.47 1.62 -13.93
CA TYR A 51 12.90 0.56 -14.74
C TYR A 51 13.96 -0.42 -15.23
N ASN A 52 13.73 -1.69 -14.99
CA ASN A 52 14.55 -2.78 -15.52
C ASN A 52 13.82 -3.42 -16.72
N PRO A 53 14.30 -3.20 -17.95
CA PRO A 53 13.61 -3.69 -19.15
C PRO A 53 13.64 -5.21 -19.28
N ILE A 54 14.64 -5.90 -18.70
CA ILE A 54 14.72 -7.36 -18.71
C ILE A 54 13.62 -7.96 -17.83
N ARG A 55 13.31 -7.32 -16.72
CA ARG A 55 12.27 -7.77 -15.79
C ARG A 55 10.89 -7.24 -16.15
N GLY A 56 10.81 -6.12 -16.87
CA GLY A 56 9.56 -5.38 -17.08
C GLY A 56 9.05 -4.70 -15.80
N GLN A 57 9.93 -4.42 -14.85
CA GLN A 57 9.60 -3.97 -13.50
C GLN A 57 10.43 -2.76 -13.08
N PHE A 58 9.92 -2.01 -12.10
CA PHE A 58 10.63 -0.89 -11.46
C PHE A 58 11.14 -1.28 -10.07
N LEU A 59 12.28 -0.70 -9.66
CA LEU A 59 12.75 -0.80 -8.27
C LEU A 59 11.82 0.00 -7.33
N GLY A 60 11.15 -0.70 -6.42
CA GLY A 60 10.11 -0.16 -5.55
C GLY A 60 10.59 0.95 -4.62
N ARG A 61 11.86 0.88 -4.17
CA ARG A 61 12.47 1.90 -3.30
C ARG A 61 12.42 3.31 -3.89
N PHE A 62 12.52 3.49 -5.20
CA PHE A 62 12.44 4.81 -5.83
C PHE A 62 11.01 5.35 -5.83
N PHE A 63 10.01 4.47 -6.00
CA PHE A 63 8.61 4.85 -5.81
C PHE A 63 8.32 5.25 -4.37
N LEU A 64 8.86 4.50 -3.39
CA LEU A 64 8.72 4.83 -1.98
C LEU A 64 9.36 6.18 -1.64
N MET A 65 10.55 6.47 -2.19
CA MET A 65 11.21 7.77 -2.01
C MET A 65 10.38 8.91 -2.59
N LYS A 66 9.81 8.73 -3.79
CA LYS A 66 8.93 9.72 -4.42
C LYS A 66 7.67 9.97 -3.58
N VAL A 67 7.04 8.93 -3.03
CA VAL A 67 5.94 9.09 -2.07
C VAL A 67 6.36 9.90 -0.85
N ALA A 68 7.57 9.65 -0.33
CA ALA A 68 8.10 10.31 0.85
C ALA A 68 8.35 11.83 0.66
N GLU A 69 8.46 12.32 -0.57
CA GLU A 69 8.54 13.77 -0.87
C GLU A 69 7.29 14.51 -0.40
N HIS A 70 6.14 13.83 -0.36
CA HIS A 70 4.84 14.37 0.05
C HIS A 70 4.52 14.23 1.55
N ARG A 71 5.48 13.75 2.38
CA ARG A 71 5.22 13.45 3.80
C ARG A 71 4.98 14.67 4.69
N GLU A 72 5.32 15.87 4.23
CA GLU A 72 5.16 17.08 5.03
C GLU A 72 3.68 17.36 5.32
N GLY A 73 3.36 17.56 6.61
CA GLY A 73 1.98 17.75 7.07
C GLY A 73 1.14 16.46 7.14
N PHE A 74 1.72 15.29 6.80
CA PHE A 74 1.06 13.99 6.91
C PHE A 74 1.69 13.10 7.99
N SER A 75 0.87 12.29 8.63
CA SER A 75 1.32 11.22 9.53
C SER A 75 1.77 9.98 8.74
N ALA A 76 1.19 9.79 7.55
CA ALA A 76 1.56 8.78 6.58
C ALA A 76 1.15 9.22 5.17
N VAL A 77 1.90 8.84 4.15
CA VAL A 77 1.49 8.93 2.74
C VAL A 77 1.57 7.53 2.12
N LEU A 78 0.47 7.11 1.49
CA LEU A 78 0.36 5.86 0.76
C LEU A 78 0.37 6.15 -0.74
N GLY A 79 1.40 5.69 -1.44
CA GLY A 79 1.43 5.66 -2.89
C GLY A 79 0.62 4.48 -3.44
N VAL A 80 -0.04 4.69 -4.56
CA VAL A 80 -0.72 3.63 -5.33
C VAL A 80 -0.25 3.74 -6.78
N THR A 81 0.35 2.67 -7.31
CA THR A 81 0.87 2.66 -8.70
C THR A 81 0.37 1.47 -9.49
N ASP A 82 0.26 1.65 -10.80
CA ASP A 82 0.03 0.59 -11.79
C ASP A 82 1.34 -0.06 -12.29
N GLY A 83 2.50 0.47 -11.88
CA GLY A 83 3.80 -0.11 -12.21
C GLY A 83 4.06 -1.43 -11.47
N ASP A 84 4.65 -2.43 -12.17
CA ASP A 84 5.10 -3.68 -11.52
C ASP A 84 6.40 -3.40 -10.76
N LEU A 85 6.42 -3.73 -9.47
CA LEU A 85 7.52 -3.39 -8.57
C LEU A 85 8.30 -4.62 -8.11
N TYR A 86 9.60 -4.46 -7.96
CA TYR A 86 10.47 -5.44 -7.31
C TYR A 86 11.47 -4.77 -6.36
N GLU A 87 12.06 -5.56 -5.48
CA GLU A 87 13.25 -5.22 -4.71
C GLU A 87 14.36 -6.24 -4.95
N GLU A 88 15.60 -5.86 -4.65
CA GLU A 88 16.74 -6.77 -4.78
C GLU A 88 16.55 -8.02 -3.93
N GLY A 89 16.78 -9.18 -4.53
CA GLY A 89 16.56 -10.47 -3.89
C GLY A 89 15.11 -10.97 -3.92
N MET A 90 14.18 -10.19 -4.47
CA MET A 90 12.77 -10.56 -4.61
C MET A 90 12.33 -10.58 -6.07
N ASN A 91 11.43 -11.51 -6.42
CA ASN A 91 10.87 -11.58 -7.78
C ASN A 91 9.92 -10.42 -8.05
N PHE A 92 9.17 -10.00 -7.05
CA PHE A 92 8.24 -8.86 -7.06
C PHE A 92 7.90 -8.46 -5.63
N ILE A 93 7.26 -7.30 -5.48
CA ILE A 93 6.61 -6.89 -4.25
C ILE A 93 5.20 -6.39 -4.55
N PHE A 94 4.24 -6.67 -3.64
CA PHE A 94 2.91 -6.06 -3.67
C PHE A 94 2.94 -4.64 -3.09
N GLY A 95 3.82 -4.40 -2.13
CA GLY A 95 4.02 -3.11 -1.51
C GLY A 95 5.34 -3.01 -0.77
N LEU A 96 5.63 -1.82 -0.28
CA LEU A 96 6.81 -1.48 0.49
C LEU A 96 6.50 -0.31 1.41
N ALA A 97 6.97 -0.36 2.66
CA ALA A 97 6.76 0.72 3.62
C ALA A 97 8.04 1.06 4.38
N ASN A 98 8.16 2.32 4.79
CA ASN A 98 9.21 2.78 5.67
C ASN A 98 8.62 3.75 6.72
N PRO A 99 8.59 3.35 8.02
CA PRO A 99 8.02 4.17 9.08
C PRO A 99 8.79 5.48 9.34
N TYR A 100 10.11 5.52 9.10
CA TYR A 100 10.92 6.72 9.26
C TYR A 100 10.63 7.76 8.18
N LEU A 101 10.32 7.29 6.96
CA LEU A 101 9.91 8.15 5.85
C LEU A 101 8.42 8.51 5.93
N LYS A 102 7.64 7.90 6.81
CA LYS A 102 6.18 8.02 6.88
C LYS A 102 5.51 7.72 5.54
N ALA A 103 6.07 6.80 4.79
CA ALA A 103 5.68 6.50 3.41
C ALA A 103 5.48 5.00 3.20
N ALA A 104 4.52 4.69 2.35
CA ALA A 104 4.26 3.36 1.83
C ALA A 104 3.89 3.45 0.35
N ILE A 105 4.08 2.38 -0.39
CA ILE A 105 3.66 2.22 -1.78
C ILE A 105 3.03 0.84 -1.97
N ILE A 106 1.95 0.75 -2.74
CA ILE A 106 1.39 -0.51 -3.24
C ILE A 106 1.40 -0.51 -4.76
N SER A 107 1.64 -1.68 -5.34
CA SER A 107 1.56 -1.92 -6.78
C SER A 107 0.28 -2.68 -7.11
N LEU A 108 -0.51 -2.14 -8.02
CA LEU A 108 -1.71 -2.81 -8.55
C LEU A 108 -1.37 -3.88 -9.60
N ALA A 109 -0.18 -3.84 -10.19
CA ALA A 109 0.19 -4.67 -11.35
C ALA A 109 -0.08 -6.17 -11.11
N ARG A 110 0.40 -6.71 -9.98
CA ARG A 110 0.22 -8.13 -9.62
C ARG A 110 -0.95 -8.39 -8.68
N LEU A 111 -1.75 -7.37 -8.37
CA LEU A 111 -3.05 -7.51 -7.69
C LEU A 111 -4.19 -7.70 -8.69
N ARG A 112 -3.95 -7.34 -9.97
CA ARG A 112 -4.95 -7.46 -11.05
C ARG A 112 -5.36 -8.90 -11.27
N PRO A 113 -6.67 -9.20 -11.33
CA PRO A 113 -7.16 -10.55 -11.62
C PRO A 113 -6.71 -11.03 -13.00
N GLU A 114 -6.58 -10.14 -13.98
CA GLU A 114 -6.12 -10.47 -15.33
C GLU A 114 -4.70 -11.06 -15.37
N PHE A 115 -3.85 -10.69 -14.40
CA PHE A 115 -2.51 -11.26 -14.26
C PHE A 115 -2.54 -12.78 -14.01
N TYR A 116 -3.65 -13.27 -13.44
CA TYR A 116 -3.89 -14.69 -13.10
C TYR A 116 -4.94 -15.34 -14.00
N ASN A 117 -5.30 -14.73 -15.14
CA ASN A 117 -6.37 -15.15 -16.02
C ASN A 117 -7.77 -15.20 -15.36
N GLU A 118 -7.97 -14.38 -14.31
CA GLU A 118 -9.26 -14.19 -13.64
C GLU A 118 -9.99 -12.98 -14.26
N LYS A 119 -11.32 -12.92 -14.10
CA LYS A 119 -12.15 -11.86 -14.72
C LYS A 119 -12.98 -11.05 -13.72
N ASP A 120 -12.78 -11.23 -12.42
CA ASP A 120 -13.56 -10.53 -11.40
C ASP A 120 -12.96 -9.15 -11.09
N GLY A 121 -13.58 -8.08 -11.60
CA GLY A 121 -13.14 -6.70 -11.39
C GLY A 121 -13.24 -6.18 -9.95
N GLU A 122 -14.04 -6.81 -9.09
CA GLU A 122 -14.13 -6.42 -7.67
C GLU A 122 -12.95 -6.94 -6.85
N VAL A 123 -12.33 -8.02 -7.29
CA VAL A 123 -11.16 -8.63 -6.63
C VAL A 123 -9.99 -7.65 -6.53
N LEU A 124 -9.75 -6.81 -7.55
CA LEU A 124 -8.68 -5.81 -7.52
C LEU A 124 -8.85 -4.81 -6.37
N LYS A 125 -10.08 -4.35 -6.11
CA LYS A 125 -10.38 -3.41 -5.01
C LYS A 125 -10.09 -4.04 -3.66
N GLU A 126 -10.54 -5.28 -3.44
CA GLU A 126 -10.31 -6.02 -2.19
C GLU A 126 -8.82 -6.26 -1.94
N ARG A 127 -8.08 -6.70 -2.97
CA ARG A 127 -6.63 -6.91 -2.90
C ARG A 127 -5.89 -5.60 -2.60
N ALA A 128 -6.25 -4.51 -3.29
CA ALA A 128 -5.66 -3.19 -3.07
C ALA A 128 -5.93 -2.64 -1.65
N ILE A 129 -7.13 -2.82 -1.12
CA ILE A 129 -7.48 -2.46 0.27
C ILE A 129 -6.61 -3.24 1.25
N LYS A 130 -6.47 -4.56 1.06
CA LYS A 130 -5.66 -5.40 1.95
C LYS A 130 -4.19 -4.97 1.96
N GLU A 131 -3.59 -4.72 0.79
CA GLU A 131 -2.20 -4.27 0.72
C GLU A 131 -2.04 -2.83 1.25
N ALA A 132 -2.98 -1.92 1.00
CA ALA A 132 -2.98 -0.57 1.58
C ALA A 132 -2.99 -0.61 3.12
N MET A 133 -3.86 -1.42 3.72
CA MET A 133 -3.92 -1.59 5.17
C MET A 133 -2.67 -2.26 5.73
N HIS A 134 -2.08 -3.22 5.01
CA HIS A 134 -0.84 -3.89 5.37
C HIS A 134 0.32 -2.89 5.43
N GLU A 135 0.54 -2.13 4.37
CA GLU A 135 1.65 -1.19 4.28
C GLU A 135 1.49 0.01 5.24
N LEU A 136 0.28 0.52 5.41
CA LEU A 136 0.00 1.53 6.46
C LEU A 136 0.25 0.97 7.87
N GLY A 137 -0.06 -0.30 8.11
CA GLY A 137 0.28 -0.97 9.35
C GLY A 137 1.78 -0.92 9.63
N HIS A 138 2.63 -1.16 8.62
CA HIS A 138 4.08 -1.04 8.75
C HIS A 138 4.52 0.41 9.02
N VAL A 139 3.93 1.40 8.33
CA VAL A 139 4.21 2.83 8.60
C VAL A 139 3.90 3.19 10.06
N PHE A 140 2.84 2.61 10.63
CA PHE A 140 2.47 2.82 12.03
C PHE A 140 3.14 1.84 13.01
N GLY A 141 4.20 1.13 12.57
CA GLY A 141 5.09 0.36 13.43
C GLY A 141 4.63 -1.06 13.73
N LEU A 142 3.72 -1.63 12.94
CA LEU A 142 3.37 -3.04 13.01
C LEU A 142 4.38 -3.89 12.23
N ALA A 143 4.78 -5.01 12.81
CA ALA A 143 5.51 -6.07 12.11
C ALA A 143 4.53 -7.09 11.50
N HIS A 144 5.04 -8.01 10.67
CA HIS A 144 4.27 -9.13 10.16
C HIS A 144 3.60 -9.94 11.29
N CYS A 145 2.40 -10.44 11.03
CA CYS A 145 1.62 -11.23 11.96
C CYS A 145 1.58 -12.70 11.55
N LYS A 146 1.71 -13.60 12.53
CA LYS A 146 1.61 -15.05 12.28
C LYS A 146 0.17 -15.53 12.05
N ASN A 147 -0.84 -14.71 12.43
CA ASN A 147 -2.23 -15.05 12.20
C ASN A 147 -2.58 -14.91 10.71
N PRO A 148 -2.94 -15.99 10.00
CA PRO A 148 -3.10 -15.97 8.55
C PRO A 148 -4.29 -15.14 8.06
N ILE A 149 -5.29 -14.87 8.93
CA ILE A 149 -6.43 -14.01 8.58
C ILE A 149 -6.20 -12.54 8.91
N CYS A 150 -5.10 -12.19 9.59
CA CYS A 150 -4.76 -10.80 9.88
C CYS A 150 -4.22 -10.12 8.62
N VAL A 151 -4.62 -8.87 8.36
CA VAL A 151 -4.08 -8.09 7.24
C VAL A 151 -2.56 -7.95 7.30
N MET A 152 -1.95 -7.99 8.50
CA MET A 152 -0.49 -7.95 8.67
C MET A 152 0.21 -9.29 8.39
N HIS A 153 -0.53 -10.33 7.97
CA HIS A 153 0.12 -11.57 7.53
C HIS A 153 0.91 -11.33 6.25
N PHE A 154 2.13 -11.87 6.19
CA PHE A 154 2.99 -11.75 5.01
C PHE A 154 2.43 -12.56 3.85
N SER A 155 2.36 -11.94 2.66
CA SER A 155 1.90 -12.60 1.43
C SER A 155 3.08 -12.94 0.54
N ASN A 156 3.37 -14.23 0.36
CA ASN A 156 4.36 -14.71 -0.62
C ASN A 156 3.79 -14.77 -2.04
N SER A 157 2.46 -14.88 -2.11
CA SER A 157 1.72 -15.02 -3.36
C SER A 157 0.35 -14.33 -3.27
N ILE A 158 -0.34 -14.24 -4.40
CA ILE A 158 -1.70 -13.70 -4.44
C ILE A 158 -2.69 -14.54 -3.61
N ILE A 159 -2.44 -15.84 -3.48
CA ILE A 159 -3.27 -16.74 -2.67
C ILE A 159 -3.27 -16.31 -1.20
N ASP A 160 -2.11 -15.90 -0.67
CA ASP A 160 -2.00 -15.40 0.71
C ASP A 160 -2.75 -14.08 0.87
N THR A 161 -2.66 -13.18 -0.14
CA THR A 161 -3.42 -11.92 -0.16
C THR A 161 -4.92 -12.18 -0.21
N ASP A 162 -5.36 -13.14 -1.00
CA ASP A 162 -6.79 -13.48 -1.10
C ASP A 162 -7.31 -14.11 0.20
N TYR A 163 -6.49 -14.95 0.84
CA TYR A 163 -6.86 -15.66 2.07
C TYR A 163 -6.96 -14.72 3.29
N LYS A 164 -6.01 -13.78 3.46
CA LYS A 164 -6.04 -12.85 4.60
C LYS A 164 -7.23 -11.89 4.53
N GLY A 165 -7.70 -11.42 5.69
CA GLY A 165 -8.70 -10.37 5.76
C GLY A 165 -8.12 -8.98 5.53
N LYS A 166 -8.99 -7.96 5.51
CA LYS A 166 -8.61 -6.54 5.40
C LYS A 166 -8.48 -5.82 6.74
N ASN A 167 -8.68 -6.53 7.86
CA ASN A 167 -8.64 -5.97 9.20
C ASN A 167 -7.44 -6.49 10.00
N TYR A 168 -6.98 -5.70 10.95
CA TYR A 168 -6.00 -6.14 11.94
C TYR A 168 -6.65 -7.10 12.93
N CYS A 169 -5.96 -8.19 13.31
CA CYS A 169 -6.38 -9.01 14.44
C CYS A 169 -6.27 -8.20 15.75
N GLU A 170 -6.92 -8.67 16.80
CA GLU A 170 -6.96 -8.00 18.11
C GLU A 170 -5.57 -7.61 18.64
N ARG A 171 -4.58 -8.53 18.53
CA ARG A 171 -3.21 -8.28 18.95
C ARG A 171 -2.57 -7.12 18.18
N CYS A 172 -2.70 -7.11 16.83
CA CYS A 172 -2.17 -6.05 15.99
C CYS A 172 -2.90 -4.73 16.21
N LEU A 173 -4.22 -4.76 16.39
CA LEU A 173 -5.02 -3.58 16.68
C LEU A 173 -4.60 -2.93 18.01
N ASN A 174 -4.41 -3.74 19.07
CA ASN A 174 -3.96 -3.24 20.38
C ASN A 174 -2.54 -2.64 20.31
N ARG A 175 -1.67 -3.22 19.49
CA ARG A 175 -0.34 -2.66 19.25
C ARG A 175 -0.41 -1.36 18.45
N LEU A 176 -1.25 -1.30 17.40
CA LEU A 176 -1.48 -0.10 16.62
C LEU A 176 -1.96 1.07 17.49
N LYS A 177 -2.94 0.83 18.35
CA LYS A 177 -3.44 1.84 19.31
C LYS A 177 -2.31 2.44 20.13
N ARG A 178 -1.50 1.61 20.79
CA ARG A 178 -0.35 2.07 21.58
C ARG A 178 0.67 2.85 20.76
N ASN A 179 0.95 2.43 19.53
CA ASN A 179 1.89 3.11 18.66
C ASN A 179 1.37 4.48 18.19
N LEU A 180 0.06 4.64 18.07
CA LEU A 180 -0.57 5.92 17.69
C LEU A 180 -0.66 6.87 18.87
N GLU A 181 -0.99 6.39 20.08
CA GLU A 181 -1.04 7.17 21.32
C GLU A 181 0.33 7.75 21.73
N GLY A 182 1.42 7.05 21.42
CA GLY A 182 2.79 7.51 21.69
C GLY A 182 3.38 8.50 20.66
N ARG A 183 2.57 8.96 19.70
CA ARG A 183 3.00 9.91 18.64
C ARG A 183 2.42 11.32 18.81
N GLU A 184 1.68 11.58 19.91
CA GLU A 184 1.18 12.91 20.27
C GLU A 184 2.27 13.80 20.87
#